data_16efc6a032a25ed08ba0e66e45d676fc
#
_entry.id   16efc6a032a25ed08ba0e66e45d676fc
#
_cell.length_a   1.000
_cell.length_b   1.000
_cell.length_c   1.000
_cell.angle_alpha   90.00
_cell.angle_beta   90.00
_cell.angle_gamma   90.00
#
_symmetry.space_group_name_H-M   'P 1'
#
loop_
_entity.id
_entity.type
_entity.pdbx_description
1 polymer ?
#
loop_
_entity_poly.entity_id
_entity_poly.type
_entity_poly.pdbx_seq_one_letter_code
_entity_poly.pdbx_strand_id
1 'polypeptide(L)'
;EALLEVYGVNKSIAAIIGGHHGKPLSNPVAKDTQYNSENYWPETPGEEQNRWKKVQEDLFQYGLHLCGFHTSSEIPWVNKIQAVLLEGLLIMADWLASSEYLNDDPSKPLFPLIDINESAADVNTEERYQNAINTWQITDEWSAERVSDIDEYYVRHWGFHPREVQL
;
A
#
# COMPACT_ATOMS: atom_id res chain seq x y z
N GLU A 1 -7.27 0.63 7.93
CA GLU A 1 -7.57 1.99 8.39
C GLU A 1 -7.95 1.99 9.88
N ALA A 2 -9.08 1.36 10.29
CA ALA A 2 -9.59 1.42 11.65
C ALA A 2 -8.59 1.00 12.73
N LEU A 3 -7.90 -0.13 12.57
CA LEU A 3 -6.87 -0.59 13.50
C LEU A 3 -5.70 0.40 13.61
N LEU A 4 -5.29 1.01 12.51
CA LEU A 4 -4.22 2.01 12.52
C LEU A 4 -4.59 3.24 13.35
N GLU A 5 -5.84 3.71 13.24
CA GLU A 5 -6.32 4.81 14.09
C GLU A 5 -6.39 4.40 15.57
N VAL A 6 -6.78 3.16 15.87
CA VAL A 6 -6.76 2.61 17.24
C VAL A 6 -5.34 2.59 17.82
N TYR A 7 -4.35 2.28 16.98
CA TYR A 7 -2.93 2.31 17.36
C TYR A 7 -2.31 3.72 17.32
N GLY A 8 -3.13 4.76 17.11
CA GLY A 8 -2.71 6.15 17.20
C GLY A 8 -2.05 6.72 15.93
N VAL A 9 -2.13 6.01 14.81
CA VAL A 9 -1.70 6.55 13.52
C VAL A 9 -2.62 7.70 13.12
N ASN A 10 -2.05 8.79 12.62
CA ASN A 10 -2.85 9.93 12.17
C ASN A 10 -3.74 9.57 10.98
N LYS A 11 -4.90 10.24 10.90
CA LYS A 11 -5.94 9.93 9.92
C LYS A 11 -5.48 10.07 8.47
N SER A 12 -4.53 10.96 8.18
CA SER A 12 -4.06 11.15 6.81
C SER A 12 -3.33 9.92 6.27
N ILE A 13 -2.55 9.25 7.10
CA ILE A 13 -1.84 8.03 6.75
C ILE A 13 -2.77 6.81 6.84
N ALA A 14 -3.58 6.72 7.90
CA ALA A 14 -4.54 5.63 8.05
C ALA A 14 -5.51 5.54 6.85
N ALA A 15 -5.98 6.69 6.34
CA ALA A 15 -6.87 6.75 5.18
C ALA A 15 -6.17 6.30 3.87
N ILE A 16 -4.90 6.67 3.65
CA ILE A 16 -4.11 6.22 2.50
C ILE A 16 -4.02 4.69 2.51
N ILE A 17 -3.63 4.11 3.65
CA ILE A 17 -3.50 2.66 3.79
C ILE A 17 -4.86 1.97 3.65
N GLY A 18 -5.93 2.55 4.18
CA GLY A 18 -7.28 2.02 4.04
C GLY A 18 -7.88 2.16 2.65
N GLY A 19 -7.37 3.10 1.85
CA GLY A 19 -7.88 3.44 0.53
C GLY A 19 -7.29 2.64 -0.63
N HIS A 20 -6.21 1.88 -0.44
CA HIS A 20 -5.48 1.23 -1.54
C HIS A 20 -6.31 0.21 -2.35
N HIS A 21 -7.35 -0.38 -1.78
CA HIS A 21 -8.33 -1.20 -2.50
C HIS A 21 -9.59 -0.45 -2.93
N GLY A 22 -9.64 0.86 -2.76
CA GLY A 22 -10.79 1.67 -3.15
C GLY A 22 -11.03 2.84 -2.20
N LYS A 23 -12.29 3.06 -1.84
CA LYS A 23 -12.67 4.22 -1.03
C LYS A 23 -12.37 3.99 0.44
N PRO A 24 -11.67 4.92 1.12
CA PRO A 24 -11.51 4.89 2.57
C PRO A 24 -12.85 4.89 3.31
N LEU A 25 -12.88 4.37 4.52
CA LEU A 25 -14.07 4.37 5.37
C LEU A 25 -14.54 5.81 5.62
N SER A 26 -15.85 6.06 5.48
CA SER A 26 -16.43 7.42 5.46
C SER A 26 -16.86 7.95 6.82
N ASN A 27 -16.73 7.18 7.92
CA ASN A 27 -17.25 7.54 9.26
C ASN A 27 -16.28 7.16 10.37
N PRO A 28 -16.49 7.59 11.64
CA PRO A 28 -15.44 7.57 12.66
C PRO A 28 -14.81 6.18 12.77
N VAL A 29 -13.74 6.05 12.02
CA VAL A 29 -13.09 4.80 11.62
C VAL A 29 -12.62 4.03 12.83
N ALA A 30 -12.09 4.73 13.85
CA ALA A 30 -11.69 4.11 15.10
C ALA A 30 -12.87 3.44 15.86
N LYS A 31 -14.10 3.91 15.65
CA LYS A 31 -15.29 3.29 16.25
C LYS A 31 -15.76 2.04 15.52
N ASP A 32 -15.33 1.83 14.28
CA ASP A 32 -15.70 0.65 13.52
C ASP A 32 -15.26 -0.63 14.22
N THR A 33 -14.11 -0.62 14.87
CA THR A 33 -13.63 -1.74 15.69
C THR A 33 -14.52 -2.06 16.90
N GLN A 34 -15.36 -1.11 17.32
CA GLN A 34 -16.30 -1.29 18.43
C GLN A 34 -17.67 -1.78 17.94
N TYR A 35 -18.14 -1.27 16.78
CA TYR A 35 -19.44 -1.60 16.25
C TYR A 35 -19.45 -2.86 15.39
N ASN A 36 -18.33 -3.17 14.75
CA ASN A 36 -18.14 -4.30 13.84
C ASN A 36 -16.91 -5.11 14.28
N SER A 37 -16.83 -5.40 15.59
CA SER A 37 -15.65 -6.04 16.18
C SER A 37 -15.34 -7.41 15.58
N GLU A 38 -16.33 -8.10 15.07
CA GLU A 38 -16.22 -9.39 14.37
C GLU A 38 -15.38 -9.34 13.10
N ASN A 39 -15.26 -8.17 12.48
CA ASN A 39 -14.40 -7.98 11.31
C ASN A 39 -12.91 -7.92 11.68
N TYR A 40 -12.60 -7.73 12.95
CA TYR A 40 -11.23 -7.52 13.44
C TYR A 40 -10.74 -8.64 14.35
N TRP A 41 -11.64 -9.22 15.13
CA TRP A 41 -11.32 -10.22 16.14
C TRP A 41 -12.36 -11.33 16.19
N PRO A 42 -12.01 -12.55 16.62
CA PRO A 42 -12.99 -13.58 16.90
C PRO A 42 -14.07 -13.07 17.86
N GLU A 43 -15.33 -13.40 17.61
CA GLU A 43 -16.49 -12.93 18.39
C GLU A 43 -16.40 -13.30 19.86
N THR A 44 -15.85 -14.47 20.17
CA THR A 44 -15.77 -14.96 21.54
C THR A 44 -14.55 -14.35 22.24
N PRO A 45 -14.75 -13.48 23.24
CA PRO A 45 -13.66 -12.99 24.08
C PRO A 45 -12.94 -14.17 24.75
N GLY A 46 -11.61 -14.15 24.72
CA GLY A 46 -10.83 -15.19 25.33
C GLY A 46 -9.38 -15.22 24.84
N GLU A 47 -8.75 -16.37 25.04
CA GLU A 47 -7.33 -16.54 24.73
C GLU A 47 -7.02 -16.37 23.24
N GLU A 48 -7.91 -16.84 22.36
CA GLU A 48 -7.78 -16.72 20.93
C GLU A 48 -7.85 -15.25 20.46
N GLN A 49 -8.82 -14.49 20.96
CA GLN A 49 -8.94 -13.06 20.65
C GLN A 49 -7.70 -12.29 21.15
N ASN A 50 -7.17 -12.63 22.32
CA ASN A 50 -5.97 -12.00 22.86
C ASN A 50 -4.74 -12.32 22.00
N ARG A 51 -4.62 -13.55 21.50
CA ARG A 51 -3.54 -13.91 20.56
C ARG A 51 -3.64 -13.10 19.25
N TRP A 52 -4.83 -12.96 18.68
CA TRP A 52 -5.06 -12.14 17.49
C TRP A 52 -4.65 -10.69 17.71
N LYS A 53 -5.10 -10.08 18.81
CA LYS A 53 -4.73 -8.70 19.15
C LYS A 53 -3.22 -8.55 19.31
N LYS A 54 -2.58 -9.53 19.93
CA LYS A 54 -1.12 -9.53 20.10
C LYS A 54 -0.39 -9.59 18.77
N VAL A 55 -0.81 -10.47 17.86
CA VAL A 55 -0.22 -10.58 16.52
C VAL A 55 -0.39 -9.28 15.74
N GLN A 56 -1.57 -8.67 15.77
CA GLN A 56 -1.82 -7.38 15.11
C GLN A 56 -0.94 -6.27 15.68
N GLU A 57 -0.78 -6.21 17.00
CA GLU A 57 0.12 -5.26 17.66
C GLU A 57 1.58 -5.50 17.26
N ASP A 58 2.03 -6.75 17.26
CA ASP A 58 3.40 -7.09 16.89
C ASP A 58 3.70 -6.72 15.42
N LEU A 59 2.75 -6.97 14.50
CA LEU A 59 2.87 -6.55 13.10
C LEU A 59 2.90 -5.04 12.97
N PHE A 60 2.09 -4.32 13.74
CA PHE A 60 2.12 -2.86 13.75
C PHE A 60 3.46 -2.32 14.25
N GLN A 61 3.98 -2.85 15.35
CA GLN A 61 5.30 -2.46 15.88
C GLN A 61 6.43 -2.78 14.90
N TYR A 62 6.36 -3.93 14.25
CA TYR A 62 7.30 -4.31 13.20
C TYR A 62 7.27 -3.32 12.03
N GLY A 63 6.07 -2.94 11.56
CA GLY A 63 5.91 -1.94 10.50
C GLY A 63 6.45 -0.56 10.89
N LEU A 64 6.21 -0.09 12.11
CA LEU A 64 6.80 1.14 12.64
C LEU A 64 8.33 1.09 12.58
N HIS A 65 8.90 -0.01 13.07
CA HIS A 65 10.35 -0.20 13.10
C HIS A 65 10.96 -0.20 11.69
N LEU A 66 10.34 -0.90 10.74
CA LEU A 66 10.78 -0.89 9.33
C LEU A 66 10.78 0.51 8.72
N CYS A 67 9.80 1.35 9.11
CA CYS A 67 9.72 2.74 8.65
C CYS A 67 10.62 3.70 9.44
N GLY A 68 11.39 3.22 10.41
CA GLY A 68 12.28 4.02 11.24
C GLY A 68 11.57 4.83 12.32
N PHE A 69 10.33 4.50 12.66
CA PHE A 69 9.57 5.14 13.74
C PHE A 69 9.59 4.27 15.01
N HIS A 70 9.61 4.93 16.17
CA HIS A 70 9.48 4.24 17.46
C HIS A 70 8.04 4.28 17.98
N THR A 71 7.29 5.30 17.60
CA THR A 71 5.89 5.48 18.01
C THR A 71 5.05 6.00 16.85
N SER A 72 3.74 5.73 16.88
CA SER A 72 2.79 6.25 15.90
C SER A 72 2.72 7.79 15.86
N SER A 73 3.05 8.46 16.95
CA SER A 73 3.07 9.93 17.04
C SER A 73 4.20 10.59 16.24
N GLU A 74 5.22 9.83 15.86
CA GLU A 74 6.32 10.30 15.01
C GLU A 74 5.95 10.32 13.53
N ILE A 75 4.89 9.62 13.14
CA ILE A 75 4.42 9.55 11.75
C ILE A 75 3.90 10.93 11.33
N PRO A 76 4.49 11.57 10.29
CA PRO A 76 4.10 12.91 9.89
C PRO A 76 2.71 12.94 9.27
N TRP A 77 2.03 14.07 9.43
CA TRP A 77 0.83 14.37 8.67
C TRP A 77 1.19 14.71 7.22
N VAL A 78 0.34 14.29 6.30
CA VAL A 78 0.48 14.61 4.89
C VAL A 78 -0.69 15.45 4.41
N ASN A 79 -0.42 16.37 3.47
CA ASN A 79 -1.47 17.15 2.83
C ASN A 79 -2.17 16.33 1.73
N LYS A 80 -3.25 16.87 1.15
CA LYS A 80 -4.06 16.17 0.14
C LYS A 80 -3.26 15.75 -1.11
N ILE A 81 -2.32 16.57 -1.57
CA ILE A 81 -1.51 16.27 -2.76
C ILE A 81 -0.55 15.12 -2.44
N GLN A 82 0.13 15.20 -1.30
CA GLN A 82 1.00 14.12 -0.83
C GLN A 82 0.23 12.82 -0.62
N ALA A 83 -1.00 12.89 -0.07
CA ALA A 83 -1.85 11.71 0.15
C ALA A 83 -2.17 11.00 -1.17
N VAL A 84 -2.56 11.73 -2.21
CA VAL A 84 -2.85 11.14 -3.54
C VAL A 84 -1.62 10.48 -4.15
N LEU A 85 -0.45 11.12 -4.05
CA LEU A 85 0.80 10.56 -4.56
C LEU A 85 1.21 9.28 -3.80
N LEU A 86 1.12 9.30 -2.47
CA LEU A 86 1.44 8.14 -1.63
C LEU A 86 0.45 6.99 -1.83
N GLU A 87 -0.83 7.28 -2.00
CA GLU A 87 -1.85 6.27 -2.28
C GLU A 87 -1.59 5.62 -3.64
N GLY A 88 -1.28 6.41 -4.67
CA GLY A 88 -0.89 5.90 -5.99
C GLY A 88 0.35 5.01 -5.92
N LEU A 89 1.37 5.42 -5.17
CA LEU A 89 2.58 4.61 -4.96
C LEU A 89 2.27 3.31 -4.20
N LEU A 90 1.43 3.38 -3.17
CA LEU A 90 1.00 2.20 -2.41
C LEU A 90 0.23 1.20 -3.28
N ILE A 91 -0.70 1.68 -4.11
CA ILE A 91 -1.45 0.84 -5.06
C ILE A 91 -0.51 0.16 -6.04
N MET A 92 0.46 0.89 -6.60
CA MET A 92 1.46 0.30 -7.50
C MET A 92 2.31 -0.76 -6.80
N ALA A 93 2.74 -0.50 -5.57
CA ALA A 93 3.52 -1.44 -4.76
C ALA A 93 2.72 -2.70 -4.42
N ASP A 94 1.44 -2.55 -4.09
CA ASP A 94 0.52 -3.64 -3.82
C ASP A 94 0.30 -4.52 -5.07
N TRP A 95 0.07 -3.90 -6.23
CA TRP A 95 -0.05 -4.63 -7.48
C TRP A 95 1.23 -5.38 -7.86
N LEU A 96 2.40 -4.76 -7.66
CA LEU A 96 3.68 -5.43 -7.85
C LEU A 96 3.81 -6.64 -6.92
N ALA A 97 3.55 -6.45 -5.63
CA ALA A 97 3.72 -7.49 -4.62
C ALA A 97 2.71 -8.64 -4.74
N SER A 98 1.51 -8.36 -5.25
CA SER A 98 0.45 -9.35 -5.45
C SER A 98 0.44 -10.00 -6.84
N SER A 99 1.20 -9.46 -7.80
CA SER A 99 1.29 -10.02 -9.14
C SER A 99 2.25 -11.21 -9.18
N GLU A 100 1.75 -12.36 -9.62
CA GLU A 100 2.57 -13.57 -9.76
C GLU A 100 3.40 -13.56 -11.06
N TYR A 101 2.80 -13.09 -12.16
CA TYR A 101 3.38 -13.13 -13.50
C TYR A 101 3.16 -11.82 -14.25
N LEU A 102 4.12 -11.44 -15.09
CA LEU A 102 3.95 -10.29 -15.99
C LEU A 102 2.93 -10.62 -17.08
N ASN A 103 1.84 -9.85 -17.15
CA ASN A 103 0.75 -10.02 -18.11
C ASN A 103 0.17 -11.45 -18.11
N ASP A 104 0.04 -12.07 -16.95
CA ASP A 104 -0.45 -13.44 -16.77
C ASP A 104 0.36 -14.50 -17.54
N ASP A 105 1.62 -14.22 -17.88
CA ASP A 105 2.51 -15.12 -18.59
C ASP A 105 3.35 -15.95 -17.59
N PRO A 106 3.06 -17.25 -17.39
CA PRO A 106 3.78 -18.09 -16.44
C PRO A 106 5.29 -18.22 -16.69
N SER A 107 5.74 -17.88 -17.91
CA SER A 107 7.16 -17.87 -18.24
C SER A 107 7.92 -16.65 -17.71
N LYS A 108 7.18 -15.66 -17.17
CA LYS A 108 7.71 -14.38 -16.68
C LYS A 108 7.31 -14.11 -15.22
N PRO A 109 7.81 -14.91 -14.27
CA PRO A 109 7.49 -14.71 -12.86
C PRO A 109 8.03 -13.36 -12.41
N LEU A 110 7.17 -12.55 -11.76
CA LEU A 110 7.55 -11.27 -11.15
C LEU A 110 8.21 -11.49 -9.80
N PHE A 111 7.54 -12.32 -9.01
CA PHE A 111 8.05 -12.75 -7.72
C PHE A 111 8.06 -14.27 -7.68
N PRO A 112 9.21 -14.91 -7.37
CA PRO A 112 9.19 -16.33 -7.05
C PRO A 112 8.22 -16.51 -5.87
N LEU A 113 7.19 -17.32 -6.06
CA LEU A 113 6.27 -17.69 -5.00
C LEU A 113 7.06 -18.32 -3.87
N ILE A 114 6.70 -17.99 -2.63
CA ILE A 114 7.27 -18.67 -1.48
C ILE A 114 6.74 -20.11 -1.51
N ASP A 115 7.63 -21.09 -1.63
CA ASP A 115 7.26 -22.49 -1.48
C ASP A 115 6.70 -22.71 -0.07
N ILE A 116 5.70 -23.59 0.07
CA ILE A 116 5.09 -23.91 1.37
C ILE A 116 6.14 -24.38 2.42
N ASN A 117 7.27 -24.86 1.98
CA ASN A 117 8.39 -25.30 2.82
C ASN A 117 9.46 -24.22 3.02
N GLU A 118 9.33 -23.07 2.35
CA GLU A 118 10.29 -21.96 2.45
C GLU A 118 9.96 -21.12 3.69
N SER A 119 10.96 -20.82 4.49
CA SER A 119 10.79 -19.88 5.60
C SER A 119 10.75 -18.44 5.08
N ALA A 120 9.81 -17.64 5.56
CA ALA A 120 9.79 -16.20 5.23
C ALA A 120 11.08 -15.47 5.65
N ALA A 121 11.81 -16.00 6.62
CA ALA A 121 13.10 -15.45 7.04
C ALA A 121 14.24 -15.70 6.03
N ASP A 122 14.11 -16.73 5.19
CA ASP A 122 15.11 -17.11 4.19
C ASP A 122 14.86 -16.44 2.82
N VAL A 123 13.77 -15.69 2.71
CA VAL A 123 13.41 -15.01 1.47
C VAL A 123 14.35 -13.85 1.19
N ASN A 124 15.06 -13.91 0.05
CA ASN A 124 15.87 -12.80 -0.43
C ASN A 124 15.01 -11.71 -1.04
N THR A 125 14.58 -10.76 -0.21
CA THR A 125 13.71 -9.66 -0.62
C THR A 125 14.37 -8.72 -1.62
N GLU A 126 15.68 -8.54 -1.56
CA GLU A 126 16.43 -7.70 -2.51
C GLU A 126 16.43 -8.32 -3.90
N GLU A 127 16.72 -9.62 -4.01
CA GLU A 127 16.67 -10.32 -5.28
C GLU A 127 15.28 -10.27 -5.91
N ARG A 128 14.23 -10.46 -5.11
CA ARG A 128 12.84 -10.33 -5.57
C ARG A 128 12.53 -8.94 -6.08
N TYR A 129 12.96 -7.91 -5.36
CA TYR A 129 12.81 -6.53 -5.78
C TYR A 129 13.52 -6.25 -7.10
N GLN A 130 14.78 -6.67 -7.24
CA GLN A 130 15.53 -6.48 -8.48
C GLN A 130 14.91 -7.23 -9.66
N ASN A 131 14.40 -8.44 -9.46
CA ASN A 131 13.70 -9.19 -10.49
C ASN A 131 12.43 -8.46 -10.94
N ALA A 132 11.64 -7.89 -10.02
CA ALA A 132 10.46 -7.11 -10.34
C ALA A 132 10.81 -5.86 -11.15
N ILE A 133 11.77 -5.05 -10.70
CA ILE A 133 12.24 -3.83 -11.37
C ILE A 133 12.72 -4.15 -12.80
N ASN A 134 13.53 -5.19 -12.97
CA ASN A 134 14.06 -5.59 -14.27
C ASN A 134 12.94 -6.10 -15.20
N THR A 135 12.01 -6.89 -14.68
CA THR A 135 10.92 -7.47 -15.47
C THR A 135 9.92 -6.40 -15.92
N TRP A 136 9.63 -5.45 -15.07
CA TRP A 136 8.75 -4.31 -15.39
C TRP A 136 9.47 -3.20 -16.13
N GLN A 137 10.78 -3.33 -16.36
CA GLN A 137 11.61 -2.31 -17.03
C GLN A 137 11.53 -0.94 -16.34
N ILE A 138 11.37 -0.94 -15.01
CA ILE A 138 11.41 0.29 -14.23
C ILE A 138 12.87 0.74 -14.19
N THR A 139 13.16 1.86 -14.84
CA THR A 139 14.52 2.42 -14.86
C THR A 139 14.75 3.34 -13.67
N ASP A 140 16.00 3.40 -13.18
CA ASP A 140 16.39 4.26 -12.06
C ASP A 140 16.29 5.76 -12.38
N GLU A 141 16.24 6.11 -13.66
CA GLU A 141 16.15 7.49 -14.12
C GLU A 141 14.70 7.85 -14.49
N TRP A 142 14.03 8.47 -13.56
CA TRP A 142 12.77 9.15 -13.85
C TRP A 142 13.05 10.62 -14.18
N SER A 143 13.01 10.99 -15.45
CA SER A 143 13.07 12.39 -15.86
C SER A 143 11.66 12.96 -15.98
N ALA A 144 11.34 13.94 -15.13
CA ALA A 144 10.09 14.66 -15.26
C ALA A 144 10.13 15.53 -16.55
N GLU A 145 9.27 15.21 -17.52
CA GLU A 145 9.09 16.07 -18.69
C GLU A 145 8.36 17.35 -18.27
N ARG A 146 8.92 18.51 -18.60
CA ARG A 146 8.18 19.75 -18.44
C ARG A 146 7.15 19.86 -19.57
N VAL A 147 5.90 19.73 -19.21
CA VAL A 147 4.78 19.95 -20.14
C VAL A 147 4.52 21.44 -20.24
N SER A 148 4.85 22.04 -21.37
CA SER A 148 4.58 23.45 -21.67
C SER A 148 3.17 23.66 -22.22
N ASP A 149 2.63 22.66 -22.89
CA ASP A 149 1.28 22.61 -23.41
C ASP A 149 0.62 21.28 -23.09
N ILE A 150 -0.39 21.33 -22.23
CA ILE A 150 -1.10 20.15 -21.78
C ILE A 150 -1.92 19.53 -22.92
N ASP A 151 -2.50 20.33 -23.79
CA ASP A 151 -3.30 19.85 -24.91
C ASP A 151 -2.43 19.06 -25.90
N GLU A 152 -1.28 19.62 -26.30
CA GLU A 152 -0.30 18.94 -27.16
C GLU A 152 0.21 17.65 -26.49
N TYR A 153 0.46 17.67 -25.18
CA TYR A 153 0.88 16.48 -24.42
C TYR A 153 -0.14 15.36 -24.49
N TYR A 154 -1.44 15.67 -24.28
CA TYR A 154 -2.51 14.71 -24.37
C TYR A 154 -2.65 14.12 -25.77
N VAL A 155 -2.62 14.97 -26.81
CA VAL A 155 -2.70 14.51 -28.20
C VAL A 155 -1.54 13.58 -28.54
N ARG A 156 -0.32 13.94 -28.14
CA ARG A 156 0.88 13.14 -28.41
C ARG A 156 0.87 11.77 -27.71
N HIS A 157 0.42 11.69 -26.46
CA HIS A 157 0.49 10.46 -25.66
C HIS A 157 -0.74 9.56 -25.79
N TRP A 158 -1.91 10.13 -25.97
CA TRP A 158 -3.18 9.40 -25.97
C TRP A 158 -4.02 9.60 -27.23
N GLY A 159 -3.62 10.47 -28.15
CA GLY A 159 -4.31 10.68 -29.41
C GLY A 159 -5.63 11.44 -29.33
N PHE A 160 -5.92 12.10 -28.20
CA PHE A 160 -7.13 12.90 -28.01
C PHE A 160 -6.83 14.18 -27.19
N HIS A 161 -7.69 15.17 -27.34
CA HIS A 161 -7.62 16.41 -26.55
C HIS A 161 -8.19 16.21 -25.15
N PRO A 162 -7.58 16.80 -24.10
CA PRO A 162 -8.12 16.72 -22.75
C PRO A 162 -9.50 17.39 -22.67
N ARG A 163 -10.34 16.88 -21.79
CA ARG A 163 -11.59 17.56 -21.47
C ARG A 163 -11.32 18.70 -20.49
N GLU A 164 -12.21 19.72 -20.48
CA GLU A 164 -12.08 20.89 -19.59
C GLU A 164 -11.86 20.51 -18.11
N VAL A 165 -12.44 19.39 -17.66
CA VAL A 165 -12.27 18.88 -16.29
C VAL A 165 -10.91 18.21 -16.03
N GLN A 166 -10.09 18.02 -17.04
CA GLN A 166 -8.75 17.41 -16.99
C GLN A 166 -7.62 18.45 -17.07
N LEU A 167 -7.97 19.69 -17.35
CA LEU A 167 -7.11 20.87 -17.34
C LEU A 167 -7.14 21.57 -15.99
#